data_83be5860e6bb067c16502e69d851b056
#
_entry.id   83be5860e6bb067c16502e69d851b056
#
_cell.length_a   1.000
_cell.length_b   1.000
_cell.length_c   1.000
_cell.angle_alpha   90.00
_cell.angle_beta   90.00
_cell.angle_gamma   90.00
#
_symmetry.space_group_name_H-M   'P 1'
#
loop_
_entity.id
_entity.type
_entity.pdbx_description
1 polymer ?
#
loop_
_entity_poly.entity_id
_entity_poly.type
_entity_poly.pdbx_seq_one_letter_code
_entity_poly.pdbx_strand_id
1 'polypeptide(L)'
;MANYVWSDLDIITVPSVRAVDNIPTLTHNITVTNSGASHYVLTGTDRTSTHSSANDPTVTLMIGDTINFTVNASGHPFFIKTAATTGTGDQASGVTNNGAENGIVSWTPDTVGTYYYICLYHLAMVGTINATANTSKHGRVATTDGFTIYPDDTIHPTVNFNDSNMGSIASARHSITRRPRVGQVYPRGVRGN
;
A
#
# COMPACT_ATOMS: atom_id res chain seq x y z
N MET A 1 -46.11 -35.69 -3.25
CA MET A 1 -44.97 -35.07 -2.63
C MET A 1 -43.95 -34.71 -3.71
N ALA A 2 -43.76 -33.46 -3.98
CA ALA A 2 -42.76 -33.04 -4.97
C ALA A 2 -41.37 -33.13 -4.32
N ASN A 3 -40.55 -34.04 -4.83
CA ASN A 3 -39.15 -34.11 -4.49
C ASN A 3 -38.46 -32.91 -5.16
N TYR A 4 -38.15 -31.91 -4.42
CA TYR A 4 -37.25 -30.85 -4.88
C TYR A 4 -35.84 -31.39 -4.80
N VAL A 5 -35.28 -31.79 -5.92
CA VAL A 5 -33.87 -32.11 -6.06
C VAL A 5 -33.12 -30.80 -6.13
N TRP A 6 -32.19 -30.60 -5.21
CA TRP A 6 -31.30 -29.43 -5.15
C TRP A 6 -30.20 -29.46 -6.23
N SER A 7 -30.50 -29.99 -7.39
CA SER A 7 -29.53 -30.12 -8.50
C SER A 7 -29.24 -28.80 -9.20
N ASP A 8 -30.04 -27.78 -8.96
CA ASP A 8 -29.86 -26.48 -9.59
C ASP A 8 -29.34 -25.44 -8.58
N LEU A 9 -28.33 -25.82 -7.80
CA LEU A 9 -27.44 -24.81 -7.28
C LEU A 9 -26.63 -24.31 -8.47
N ASP A 10 -27.13 -23.32 -9.18
CA ASP A 10 -26.29 -22.47 -9.98
C ASP A 10 -25.22 -21.93 -9.05
N ILE A 11 -24.05 -22.56 -9.09
CA ILE A 11 -22.85 -21.99 -8.53
C ILE A 11 -22.66 -20.72 -9.35
N ILE A 12 -23.14 -19.60 -8.82
CA ILE A 12 -22.77 -18.31 -9.36
C ILE A 12 -21.26 -18.26 -9.16
N THR A 13 -20.53 -18.66 -10.19
CA THR A 13 -19.12 -18.37 -10.33
C THR A 13 -19.07 -16.84 -10.40
N VAL A 14 -18.97 -16.21 -9.24
CA VAL A 14 -18.62 -14.81 -9.18
C VAL A 14 -17.24 -14.76 -9.82
N PRO A 15 -17.10 -14.13 -11.01
CA PRO A 15 -15.78 -13.96 -11.56
C PRO A 15 -14.95 -13.32 -10.45
N SER A 16 -13.78 -13.87 -10.20
CA SER A 16 -12.87 -13.32 -9.20
C SER A 16 -12.57 -11.88 -9.63
N VAL A 17 -13.35 -10.96 -9.13
CA VAL A 17 -13.01 -9.56 -9.23
C VAL A 17 -11.80 -9.41 -8.33
N ARG A 18 -10.63 -9.56 -8.92
CA ARG A 18 -9.42 -8.99 -8.35
C ARG A 18 -9.63 -7.47 -8.42
N ALA A 19 -10.29 -6.93 -7.44
CA ALA A 19 -10.04 -5.55 -7.09
C ALA A 19 -8.60 -5.54 -6.57
N VAL A 20 -7.66 -5.45 -7.46
CA VAL A 20 -6.33 -4.97 -7.11
C VAL A 20 -6.60 -3.48 -6.86
N ASP A 21 -6.89 -3.12 -5.63
CA ASP A 21 -6.80 -1.74 -5.18
C ASP A 21 -5.33 -1.36 -5.33
N ASN A 22 -4.98 -0.98 -6.56
CA ASN A 22 -3.67 -0.48 -6.86
C ASN A 22 -3.62 0.92 -6.27
N ILE A 23 -3.02 1.05 -5.07
CA ILE A 23 -2.78 2.36 -4.50
C ILE A 23 -1.94 3.13 -5.51
N PRO A 24 -2.39 4.30 -5.99
CA PRO A 24 -1.68 5.02 -7.02
C PRO A 24 -0.29 5.41 -6.52
N THR A 25 0.70 5.23 -7.37
CA THR A 25 2.05 5.72 -7.14
C THR A 25 2.07 7.24 -7.20
N LEU A 26 2.88 7.85 -6.35
CA LEU A 26 3.00 9.30 -6.24
C LEU A 26 4.42 9.75 -6.59
N THR A 27 4.53 11.03 -6.95
CA THR A 27 5.83 11.70 -7.06
C THR A 27 5.96 12.68 -5.90
N HIS A 28 7.02 12.51 -5.14
CA HIS A 28 7.36 13.35 -3.99
C HIS A 28 8.53 14.26 -4.34
N ASN A 29 8.47 15.51 -3.89
CA ASN A 29 9.53 16.47 -4.10
C ASN A 29 9.99 17.01 -2.74
N ILE A 30 11.26 16.84 -2.43
CA ILE A 30 11.87 17.27 -1.18
C ILE A 30 13.10 18.10 -1.51
N THR A 31 13.16 19.29 -0.95
CA THR A 31 14.37 20.12 -0.97
C THR A 31 15.31 19.68 0.12
N VAL A 32 16.58 19.54 -0.20
CA VAL A 32 17.66 19.14 0.70
C VAL A 32 18.68 20.26 0.78
N THR A 33 18.92 20.75 1.99
CA THR A 33 20.04 21.63 2.32
C THR A 33 20.86 20.99 3.45
N ASN A 34 21.86 21.67 3.97
CA ASN A 34 22.64 21.16 5.08
C ASN A 34 22.74 22.18 6.23
N SER A 35 22.92 21.66 7.43
CA SER A 35 23.27 22.43 8.62
C SER A 35 24.68 22.04 9.06
N GLY A 36 25.65 22.76 8.52
CA GLY A 36 27.06 22.40 8.66
C GLY A 36 27.34 20.99 8.17
N ALA A 37 28.22 20.28 8.85
CA ALA A 37 28.58 18.88 8.58
C ALA A 37 27.83 17.90 9.50
N SER A 38 26.72 18.34 10.11
CA SER A 38 25.99 17.55 11.11
C SER A 38 24.69 16.97 10.58
N HIS A 39 23.96 17.71 9.73
CA HIS A 39 22.63 17.31 9.29
C HIS A 39 22.36 17.69 7.84
N TYR A 40 21.60 16.84 7.15
CA TYR A 40 20.78 17.30 6.04
C TYR A 40 19.47 17.89 6.58
N VAL A 41 19.01 18.97 5.97
CA VAL A 41 17.76 19.65 6.34
C VAL A 41 16.78 19.45 5.20
N LEU A 42 15.66 18.79 5.50
CA LEU A 42 14.66 18.42 4.50
C LEU A 42 13.41 19.29 4.62
N THR A 43 12.89 19.73 3.46
CA THR A 43 11.62 20.45 3.34
C THR A 43 10.82 19.88 2.17
N GLY A 44 9.60 19.45 2.43
CA GLY A 44 8.71 18.84 1.44
C GLY A 44 7.80 17.80 2.06
N THR A 45 7.16 16.99 1.22
CA THR A 45 6.25 15.94 1.68
C THR A 45 6.66 14.59 1.12
N ASP A 46 6.54 13.56 1.95
CA ASP A 46 6.62 12.17 1.56
C ASP A 46 5.24 11.50 1.61
N ARG A 47 5.18 10.17 1.58
CA ARG A 47 3.92 9.42 1.60
C ARG A 47 3.11 9.65 2.88
N THR A 48 3.75 9.91 4.00
CA THR A 48 3.15 9.92 5.34
C THR A 48 3.35 11.22 6.12
N SER A 49 4.33 12.03 5.72
CA SER A 49 4.80 13.15 6.52
C SER A 49 5.07 14.40 5.70
N THR A 50 4.93 15.55 6.36
CA THR A 50 5.41 16.85 5.86
C THR A 50 6.62 17.27 6.68
N HIS A 51 7.71 17.53 5.99
CA HIS A 51 8.96 18.00 6.59
C HIS A 51 9.05 19.51 6.43
N SER A 52 9.30 20.21 7.53
CA SER A 52 9.45 21.67 7.56
C SER A 52 10.81 22.01 8.16
N SER A 53 11.83 22.06 7.31
CA SER A 53 13.23 22.25 7.73
C SER A 53 13.66 21.25 8.82
N ALA A 54 13.35 19.98 8.62
CA ALA A 54 13.63 18.94 9.59
C ALA A 54 15.04 18.36 9.38
N ASN A 55 15.76 18.15 10.48
CA ASN A 55 17.10 17.56 10.46
C ASN A 55 17.01 16.05 10.35
N ASP A 56 17.60 15.49 9.30
CA ASP A 56 17.71 14.05 9.02
C ASP A 56 16.42 13.24 9.25
N PRO A 57 15.23 13.73 8.82
CA PRO A 57 13.98 13.05 9.11
C PRO A 57 13.88 11.73 8.35
N THR A 58 13.08 10.82 8.89
CA THR A 58 12.70 9.62 8.15
C THR A 58 11.76 9.98 7.02
N VAL A 59 12.06 9.50 5.83
CA VAL A 59 11.24 9.60 4.61
C VAL A 59 10.53 8.27 4.37
N THR A 60 9.25 8.29 4.08
CA THR A 60 8.47 7.09 3.77
C THR A 60 7.99 7.11 2.33
N LEU A 61 8.25 6.04 1.61
CA LEU A 61 7.80 5.81 0.24
C LEU A 61 7.06 4.48 0.14
N MET A 62 6.28 4.32 -0.89
CA MET A 62 5.75 3.04 -1.30
C MET A 62 6.47 2.58 -2.58
N ILE A 63 6.61 1.28 -2.78
CA ILE A 63 7.20 0.75 -4.02
C ILE A 63 6.45 1.32 -5.22
N GLY A 64 7.21 1.84 -6.18
CA GLY A 64 6.71 2.51 -7.37
C GLY A 64 6.47 4.02 -7.20
N ASP A 65 6.55 4.58 -5.97
CA ASP A 65 6.62 6.03 -5.82
C ASP A 65 7.94 6.55 -6.36
N THR A 66 7.93 7.75 -6.91
CA THR A 66 9.15 8.46 -7.30
C THR A 66 9.45 9.55 -6.30
N ILE A 67 10.69 9.64 -5.82
CA ILE A 67 11.15 10.76 -5.02
C ILE A 67 12.23 11.55 -5.76
N ASN A 68 12.07 12.86 -5.72
CA ASN A 68 13.04 13.82 -6.22
C ASN A 68 13.59 14.64 -5.06
N PHE A 69 14.84 14.46 -4.73
CA PHE A 69 15.55 15.32 -3.80
C PHE A 69 16.23 16.44 -4.58
N THR A 70 15.74 17.66 -4.43
CA THR A 70 16.43 18.85 -4.96
C THR A 70 17.52 19.24 -3.97
N VAL A 71 18.71 18.79 -4.24
CA VAL A 71 19.88 18.97 -3.38
C VAL A 71 20.52 20.33 -3.61
N ASN A 72 20.81 21.04 -2.54
CA ASN A 72 21.60 22.27 -2.48
C ASN A 72 22.45 22.22 -1.20
N ALA A 73 23.49 21.39 -1.23
CA ALA A 73 24.33 21.06 -0.07
C ALA A 73 25.80 20.95 -0.50
N SER A 74 26.37 22.09 -0.93
CA SER A 74 27.75 22.17 -1.42
C SER A 74 28.75 21.62 -0.41
N GLY A 75 29.67 20.76 -0.84
CA GLY A 75 30.63 20.05 0.00
C GLY A 75 30.06 18.81 0.69
N HIS A 76 28.79 18.48 0.46
CA HIS A 76 28.10 17.36 1.07
C HIS A 76 27.38 16.50 0.02
N PRO A 77 28.08 15.62 -0.70
CA PRO A 77 27.48 14.74 -1.70
C PRO A 77 26.39 13.87 -1.08
N PHE A 78 25.18 13.94 -1.63
CA PHE A 78 23.98 13.27 -1.14
C PHE A 78 23.80 11.91 -1.83
N PHE A 79 23.96 10.83 -1.10
CA PHE A 79 23.80 9.46 -1.60
C PHE A 79 22.56 8.79 -1.04
N ILE A 80 21.87 7.99 -1.87
CA ILE A 80 20.88 7.00 -1.41
C ILE A 80 21.57 5.64 -1.41
N LYS A 81 21.52 4.94 -0.26
CA LYS A 81 22.29 3.72 -0.01
C LYS A 81 21.47 2.65 0.70
N THR A 82 21.94 1.41 0.62
CA THR A 82 21.38 0.25 1.33
C THR A 82 21.94 0.08 2.74
N ALA A 83 23.00 0.81 3.07
CA ALA A 83 23.62 0.81 4.40
C ALA A 83 24.01 2.25 4.82
N ALA A 84 23.96 2.52 6.13
CA ALA A 84 24.34 3.82 6.72
C ALA A 84 25.87 3.94 6.84
N THR A 85 26.56 3.95 5.70
CA THR A 85 28.03 3.99 5.60
C THR A 85 28.46 5.19 4.76
N THR A 86 29.58 5.81 5.10
CA THR A 86 30.23 6.85 4.27
C THR A 86 30.91 6.22 3.06
N GLY A 87 31.44 7.05 2.16
CA GLY A 87 32.10 6.58 0.94
C GLY A 87 31.10 6.23 -0.16
N THR A 88 31.57 5.62 -1.24
CA THR A 88 30.80 5.35 -2.47
C THR A 88 30.22 3.94 -2.55
N GLY A 89 30.44 3.10 -1.53
CA GLY A 89 29.87 1.75 -1.47
C GLY A 89 28.37 1.75 -1.16
N ASP A 90 27.75 0.58 -1.24
CA ASP A 90 26.37 0.31 -0.82
C ASP A 90 25.28 1.22 -1.45
N GLN A 91 25.53 1.70 -2.66
CA GLN A 91 24.55 2.55 -3.36
C GLN A 91 23.28 1.78 -3.68
N ALA A 92 22.13 2.40 -3.46
CA ALA A 92 20.85 1.85 -3.90
C ALA A 92 20.80 1.80 -5.44
N SER A 93 20.21 0.74 -5.96
CA SER A 93 20.05 0.57 -7.41
C SER A 93 19.01 1.55 -7.97
N GLY A 94 19.20 1.97 -9.21
CA GLY A 94 18.24 2.81 -9.94
C GLY A 94 18.19 4.27 -9.51
N VAL A 95 19.12 4.75 -8.70
CA VAL A 95 19.20 6.16 -8.31
C VAL A 95 19.87 6.96 -9.44
N THR A 96 19.18 7.99 -9.91
CA THR A 96 19.73 8.94 -10.88
C THR A 96 20.46 10.05 -10.15
N ASN A 97 21.64 10.42 -10.65
CA ASN A 97 22.48 11.51 -10.13
C ASN A 97 22.86 11.33 -8.65
N ASN A 98 23.07 10.06 -8.22
CA ASN A 98 23.43 9.73 -6.84
C ASN A 98 24.77 10.35 -6.47
N GLY A 99 24.85 11.04 -5.34
CA GLY A 99 26.04 11.76 -4.90
C GLY A 99 26.12 13.22 -5.35
N ALA A 100 25.05 13.79 -5.86
CA ALA A 100 25.02 15.21 -6.19
C ALA A 100 25.13 16.08 -4.93
N GLU A 101 25.83 17.19 -5.05
CA GLU A 101 25.86 18.29 -4.07
C GLU A 101 24.88 19.39 -4.46
N ASN A 102 24.56 19.46 -5.75
CA ASN A 102 23.62 20.41 -6.35
C ASN A 102 22.87 19.73 -7.50
N GLY A 103 21.57 19.89 -7.54
CA GLY A 103 20.70 19.30 -8.56
C GLY A 103 19.74 18.25 -8.00
N ILE A 104 19.11 17.48 -8.89
CA ILE A 104 18.07 16.52 -8.51
C ILE A 104 18.67 15.12 -8.43
N VAL A 105 18.56 14.50 -7.26
CA VAL A 105 18.72 13.06 -7.06
C VAL A 105 17.35 12.43 -7.10
N SER A 106 17.10 11.56 -8.09
CA SER A 106 15.79 10.92 -8.29
C SER A 106 15.87 9.41 -8.10
N TRP A 107 14.86 8.85 -7.47
CA TRP A 107 14.79 7.43 -7.21
C TRP A 107 13.35 6.90 -7.14
N THR A 108 13.16 5.68 -7.65
CA THR A 108 11.91 4.92 -7.54
C THR A 108 12.25 3.55 -6.95
N PRO A 109 11.94 3.29 -5.67
CA PRO A 109 12.21 1.99 -5.06
C PRO A 109 11.35 0.90 -5.71
N ASP A 110 11.98 -0.23 -6.02
CA ASP A 110 11.38 -1.45 -6.54
C ASP A 110 11.30 -2.58 -5.52
N THR A 111 11.99 -2.41 -4.41
CA THR A 111 12.13 -3.41 -3.34
C THR A 111 11.81 -2.81 -1.99
N VAL A 112 11.00 -3.53 -1.21
CA VAL A 112 10.67 -3.18 0.18
C VAL A 112 11.94 -3.24 1.02
N GLY A 113 12.15 -2.24 1.86
CA GLY A 113 13.31 -2.23 2.73
C GLY A 113 13.59 -0.89 3.37
N THR A 114 14.61 -0.88 4.18
CA THR A 114 15.16 0.32 4.78
C THR A 114 16.40 0.74 4.01
N TYR A 115 16.40 1.98 3.57
CA TYR A 115 17.48 2.63 2.86
C TYR A 115 17.89 3.88 3.64
N TYR A 116 18.98 4.50 3.23
CA TYR A 116 19.53 5.66 3.90
C TYR A 116 19.89 6.73 2.88
N TYR A 117 19.57 7.98 3.17
CA TYR A 117 20.27 9.08 2.54
C TYR A 117 21.40 9.51 3.46
N ILE A 118 22.58 9.73 2.89
CA ILE A 118 23.80 9.96 3.70
C ILE A 118 24.83 10.78 2.93
N CYS A 119 25.58 11.57 3.65
CA CYS A 119 26.73 12.27 3.09
C CYS A 119 27.90 11.34 2.82
N LEU A 120 28.60 11.57 1.71
CA LEU A 120 29.81 10.84 1.36
C LEU A 120 30.87 10.87 2.45
N TYR A 121 30.98 12.00 3.15
CA TYR A 121 32.08 12.28 4.08
C TYR A 121 31.68 12.25 5.54
N HIS A 122 30.40 12.54 5.87
CA HIS A 122 29.98 12.81 7.24
C HIS A 122 28.90 11.81 7.70
N LEU A 123 29.31 10.87 8.55
CA LEU A 123 28.39 9.85 9.07
C LEU A 123 27.23 10.43 9.89
N ALA A 124 27.43 11.60 10.49
CA ALA A 124 26.35 12.28 11.24
C ALA A 124 25.21 12.79 10.34
N MET A 125 25.49 13.06 9.07
CA MET A 125 24.49 13.50 8.10
C MET A 125 23.83 12.30 7.45
N VAL A 126 22.96 11.61 8.21
CA VAL A 126 22.26 10.40 7.76
C VAL A 126 20.82 10.40 8.21
N GLY A 127 19.93 10.09 7.29
CA GLY A 127 18.53 9.79 7.59
C GLY A 127 18.05 8.52 6.93
N THR A 128 16.88 8.08 7.31
CA THR A 128 16.30 6.79 6.87
C THR A 128 15.28 7.01 5.77
N ILE A 129 15.23 6.11 4.79
CA ILE A 129 14.15 6.00 3.81
C ILE A 129 13.50 4.63 3.98
N ASN A 130 12.22 4.60 4.33
CA ASN A 130 11.44 3.37 4.42
C ASN A 130 10.64 3.15 3.13
N ALA A 131 11.03 2.16 2.33
CA ALA A 131 10.27 1.70 1.17
C ALA A 131 9.30 0.60 1.61
N THR A 132 8.01 0.87 1.55
CA THR A 132 6.93 -0.02 1.98
C THR A 132 6.25 -0.69 0.79
N ALA A 133 5.58 -1.81 1.03
CA ALA A 133 4.85 -2.50 -0.02
C ALA A 133 3.65 -1.66 -0.50
N ASN A 134 3.39 -1.73 -1.81
CA ASN A 134 2.14 -1.24 -2.38
C ASN A 134 1.06 -2.30 -2.18
N THR A 135 0.57 -2.42 -0.95
CA THR A 135 -0.49 -3.36 -0.61
C THR A 135 -1.69 -2.59 -0.09
N SER A 136 -2.79 -2.69 -0.79
CA SER A 136 -4.08 -2.35 -0.21
C SER A 136 -4.37 -3.31 0.94
N LYS A 137 -4.69 -2.80 2.11
CA LYS A 137 -5.13 -3.62 3.25
C LYS A 137 -6.49 -4.29 3.00
N HIS A 138 -7.11 -4.01 1.87
CA HIS A 138 -8.46 -4.47 1.54
C HIS A 138 -8.51 -5.44 0.36
N GLY A 139 -7.40 -6.13 0.09
CA GLY A 139 -7.40 -7.19 -0.91
C GLY A 139 -8.34 -8.33 -0.50
N ARG A 140 -9.59 -8.29 -0.95
CA ARG A 140 -10.52 -9.41 -0.79
C ARG A 140 -10.27 -10.40 -1.91
N VAL A 141 -9.88 -11.60 -1.56
CA VAL A 141 -9.83 -12.71 -2.51
C VAL A 141 -11.16 -13.44 -2.43
N ALA A 142 -11.95 -13.35 -3.48
CA ALA A 142 -13.07 -14.28 -3.66
C ALA A 142 -12.47 -15.61 -4.10
N THR A 143 -12.58 -16.65 -3.29
CA THR A 143 -12.28 -18.03 -3.69
C THR A 143 -13.54 -18.68 -4.24
N THR A 144 -13.39 -19.77 -4.99
CA THR A 144 -14.51 -20.58 -5.49
C THR A 144 -15.41 -21.08 -4.38
N ASP A 145 -14.93 -21.13 -3.15
CA ASP A 145 -15.63 -21.65 -1.98
C ASP A 145 -16.25 -20.56 -1.09
N GLY A 146 -16.13 -19.29 -1.48
CA GLY A 146 -16.65 -18.16 -0.72
C GLY A 146 -15.64 -17.04 -0.52
N PHE A 147 -16.00 -16.08 0.33
CA PHE A 147 -15.13 -14.96 0.63
C PHE A 147 -14.07 -15.35 1.66
N THR A 148 -12.82 -15.22 1.28
CA THR A 148 -11.73 -15.23 2.26
C THR A 148 -11.60 -13.82 2.82
N ILE A 149 -11.84 -13.69 4.11
CA ILE A 149 -11.62 -12.45 4.83
C ILE A 149 -10.25 -12.55 5.47
N TYR A 150 -9.44 -11.52 5.27
CA TYR A 150 -8.12 -11.48 5.88
C TYR A 150 -8.23 -11.39 7.41
N PRO A 151 -7.25 -11.91 8.15
CA PRO A 151 -7.29 -11.99 9.61
C PRO A 151 -7.42 -10.65 10.35
N ASP A 152 -7.12 -9.55 9.67
CA ASP A 152 -7.24 -8.18 10.19
C ASP A 152 -8.60 -7.54 9.86
N ASP A 153 -9.41 -8.18 9.02
CA ASP A 153 -10.79 -7.75 8.80
C ASP A 153 -11.65 -8.23 9.97
N THR A 154 -12.01 -7.33 10.84
CA THR A 154 -13.04 -7.61 11.84
C THR A 154 -14.34 -7.87 11.11
N ILE A 155 -14.75 -9.13 11.03
CA ILE A 155 -16.06 -9.49 10.48
C ILE A 155 -17.11 -8.99 11.44
N HIS A 156 -17.63 -7.82 11.19
CA HIS A 156 -18.92 -7.50 11.71
C HIS A 156 -19.98 -8.27 10.92
N PRO A 157 -20.93 -8.92 11.57
CA PRO A 157 -22.09 -9.52 10.89
C PRO A 157 -22.88 -8.46 10.08
N THR A 158 -22.58 -7.22 10.30
CA THR A 158 -23.05 -6.04 9.59
C THR A 158 -22.02 -5.52 8.60
N VAL A 159 -21.17 -6.37 8.01
CA VAL A 159 -20.27 -5.91 6.96
C VAL A 159 -21.09 -5.12 5.98
N ASN A 160 -20.73 -3.88 5.87
CA ASN A 160 -21.50 -2.91 5.12
C ASN A 160 -21.27 -3.19 3.63
N PHE A 161 -22.11 -4.07 3.06
CA PHE A 161 -22.10 -4.37 1.63
C PHE A 161 -22.74 -3.23 0.80
N ASN A 162 -22.94 -2.08 1.40
CA ASN A 162 -23.42 -0.87 0.72
C ASN A 162 -22.33 -0.08 0.00
N ASP A 163 -21.10 -0.61 -0.04
CA ASP A 163 -20.11 -0.05 -0.92
C ASP A 163 -20.60 -0.19 -2.36
N SER A 164 -20.68 0.93 -3.06
CA SER A 164 -21.13 0.99 -4.44
C SER A 164 -20.35 0.07 -5.38
N ASN A 165 -19.10 -0.21 -5.04
CA ASN A 165 -18.23 -1.14 -5.76
C ASN A 165 -18.58 -2.61 -5.47
N MET A 166 -19.38 -2.88 -4.45
CA MET A 166 -19.78 -4.20 -4.00
C MET A 166 -21.25 -4.50 -4.28
N GLY A 167 -21.93 -3.66 -5.04
CA GLY A 167 -23.37 -3.77 -5.26
C GLY A 167 -23.82 -5.14 -5.76
N SER A 168 -23.09 -5.75 -6.67
CA SER A 168 -23.37 -7.10 -7.18
C SER A 168 -23.16 -8.19 -6.13
N ILE A 169 -22.17 -8.02 -5.28
CA ILE A 169 -21.86 -8.95 -4.19
C ILE A 169 -22.88 -8.80 -3.06
N ALA A 170 -23.26 -7.58 -2.77
CA ALA A 170 -24.34 -7.29 -1.82
C ALA A 170 -25.65 -7.95 -2.25
N SER A 171 -25.98 -7.89 -3.54
CA SER A 171 -27.14 -8.56 -4.11
C SER A 171 -27.08 -10.07 -3.95
N ALA A 172 -25.95 -10.68 -4.25
CA ALA A 172 -25.74 -12.11 -4.09
C ALA A 172 -25.90 -12.56 -2.64
N ARG A 173 -25.36 -11.78 -1.71
CA ARG A 173 -25.50 -12.08 -0.29
C ARG A 173 -26.90 -11.88 0.24
N HIS A 174 -27.57 -10.87 -0.23
CA HIS A 174 -28.96 -10.66 0.10
C HIS A 174 -29.83 -11.85 -0.35
N SER A 175 -29.53 -12.39 -1.48
CA SER A 175 -30.12 -13.63 -1.98
C SER A 175 -29.84 -14.84 -1.08
N ILE A 176 -28.60 -14.98 -0.60
CA ILE A 176 -28.24 -16.04 0.34
C ILE A 176 -28.93 -15.89 1.69
N THR A 177 -29.03 -14.68 2.22
CA THR A 177 -29.73 -14.43 3.47
C THR A 177 -31.21 -14.71 3.36
N ARG A 178 -31.80 -14.57 2.19
CA ARG A 178 -33.19 -14.94 1.93
C ARG A 178 -33.41 -16.46 1.81
N ARG A 179 -32.40 -17.24 1.54
CA ARG A 179 -32.53 -18.68 1.44
C ARG A 179 -33.10 -19.34 2.70
N PRO A 180 -32.64 -19.00 3.90
CA PRO A 180 -33.27 -19.52 5.11
C PRO A 180 -34.75 -19.17 5.20
N ARG A 181 -35.14 -17.99 4.72
CA ARG A 181 -36.54 -17.61 4.69
C ARG A 181 -37.33 -18.44 3.68
N VAL A 182 -36.76 -18.74 2.56
CA VAL A 182 -37.37 -19.67 1.58
C VAL A 182 -37.47 -21.04 2.21
N GLY A 183 -36.45 -21.50 2.89
CA GLY A 183 -36.50 -22.76 3.65
C GLY A 183 -37.57 -22.79 4.74
N GLN A 184 -37.82 -21.66 5.39
CA GLN A 184 -38.90 -21.53 6.36
C GLN A 184 -40.30 -21.58 5.75
N VAL A 185 -40.40 -21.49 4.45
CA VAL A 185 -41.68 -21.65 3.74
C VAL A 185 -42.09 -23.12 3.66
N TYR A 186 -41.17 -24.07 3.88
CA TYR A 186 -41.52 -25.50 3.87
C TYR A 186 -42.64 -25.90 4.81
N PRO A 187 -42.68 -25.41 6.03
CA PRO A 187 -43.78 -25.76 6.92
C PRO A 187 -45.14 -25.30 6.43
N ARG A 188 -45.14 -24.27 5.56
CA ARG A 188 -46.41 -23.80 4.99
C ARG A 188 -46.95 -24.71 3.92
N GLY A 189 -46.08 -25.33 3.16
CA GLY A 189 -46.50 -26.33 2.18
C GLY A 189 -47.14 -27.56 2.81
N VAL A 190 -46.74 -27.86 4.04
CA VAL A 190 -47.26 -28.96 4.82
C VAL A 190 -48.59 -28.63 5.51
N ARG A 191 -48.86 -27.33 5.66
CA ARG A 191 -50.11 -26.85 6.33
C ARG A 191 -51.20 -26.45 5.36
N GLY A 192 -50.97 -26.63 4.11
CA GLY A 192 -52.02 -26.43 3.10
C GLY A 192 -52.95 -27.61 3.07
N ASN A 193 -53.70 -27.81 4.08
CA ASN A 193 -54.86 -28.70 4.07
C ASN A 193 -56.12 -27.87 3.87
#